data_19fc1be742e551e2e15cf8b97d61d129
#
_entry.id   19fc1be742e551e2e15cf8b97d61d129
#
_cell.length_a   1.000
_cell.length_b   1.000
_cell.length_c   1.000
_cell.angle_alpha   90.00
_cell.angle_beta   90.00
_cell.angle_gamma   90.00
#
_symmetry.space_group_name_H-M   'P 1'
#
loop_
_entity.id
_entity.type
_entity.pdbx_description
1 polymer ?
#
loop_
_entity_poly.entity_id
_entity_poly.type
_entity_poly.pdbx_seq_one_letter_code
_entity_poly.pdbx_strand_id
1 'polypeptide(L)'
;FATGNDNKRCNFPKLTRVTERLYINIEKTVTDLSYLNFKSLESVEFLEMYGSRNTNITSLEDLLPKLKSSNRISIRLFTALYDFSLFKDIADAMTEDAQWYVRTCGPGTVTLQQMKESATGDFTPAN
;
A
#
# COMPACT_ATOMS: atom_id res chain seq x y z
N PHE A 1 2.41 12.51 -1.69
CA PHE A 1 3.63 12.69 -2.48
C PHE A 1 3.47 12.08 -3.85
N ALA A 2 3.99 12.78 -4.84
CA ALA A 2 4.11 12.26 -6.19
C ALA A 2 5.57 11.84 -6.40
N THR A 3 5.80 10.68 -6.99
CA THR A 3 7.13 10.17 -7.25
C THR A 3 7.28 9.81 -8.71
N GLY A 4 8.44 10.09 -9.26
CA GLY A 4 8.75 9.84 -10.66
C GLY A 4 10.23 9.64 -10.86
N ASN A 5 10.68 9.90 -12.08
CA ASN A 5 12.07 9.66 -12.48
C ASN A 5 13.00 10.84 -12.22
N ASP A 6 12.58 11.81 -11.44
CA ASP A 6 13.37 13.01 -11.14
C ASP A 6 14.38 12.80 -10.01
N ASN A 7 14.50 11.59 -9.48
CA ASN A 7 15.45 11.19 -8.44
C ASN A 7 15.30 11.96 -7.12
N LYS A 8 14.19 12.62 -6.90
CA LYS A 8 13.92 13.26 -5.62
C LYS A 8 13.61 12.20 -4.57
N ARG A 9 14.24 12.36 -3.41
CA ARG A 9 14.03 11.46 -2.29
C ARG A 9 13.04 12.07 -1.31
N CYS A 10 12.07 11.27 -0.88
CA CYS A 10 11.20 11.60 0.24
C CYS A 10 11.72 10.85 1.46
N ASN A 11 12.22 11.58 2.43
CA ASN A 11 12.91 10.99 3.56
C ASN A 11 12.32 11.45 4.88
N PHE A 12 11.51 10.58 5.50
CA PHE A 12 10.85 10.85 6.77
C PHE A 12 11.15 9.71 7.76
N PRO A 13 12.42 9.50 8.13
CA PRO A 13 12.81 8.32 8.91
C PRO A 13 12.26 8.29 10.34
N LYS A 14 11.82 9.43 10.86
CA LYS A 14 11.29 9.52 12.23
C LYS A 14 9.77 9.74 12.27
N LEU A 15 9.12 9.87 11.12
CA LEU A 15 7.68 10.05 11.07
C LEU A 15 6.98 8.76 11.50
N THR A 16 6.16 8.83 12.56
CA THR A 16 5.46 7.66 13.09
C THR A 16 3.96 7.71 12.85
N ARG A 17 3.39 8.87 12.56
CA ARG A 17 1.95 9.04 12.46
C ARG A 17 1.58 10.13 11.46
N VAL A 18 0.57 9.83 10.65
CA VAL A 18 -0.09 10.81 9.77
C VAL A 18 -1.56 10.87 10.19
N THR A 19 -2.03 12.05 10.65
CA THR A 19 -3.35 12.20 11.27
C THR A 19 -4.47 12.50 10.28
N GLU A 20 -4.13 12.75 9.03
CA GLU A 20 -5.11 13.00 7.98
C GLU A 20 -4.85 12.04 6.83
N ARG A 21 -4.29 12.50 5.72
CA ARG A 21 -4.12 11.71 4.51
C ARG A 21 -2.67 11.67 4.08
N LEU A 22 -2.18 10.47 3.79
CA LEU A 22 -0.91 10.28 3.09
C LEU A 22 -1.24 9.79 1.68
N TYR A 23 -0.98 10.62 0.70
CA TYR A 23 -1.18 10.30 -0.72
C TYR A 23 0.18 10.09 -1.38
N ILE A 24 0.35 8.91 -1.99
CA ILE A 24 1.59 8.55 -2.70
C ILE A 24 1.22 8.14 -4.12
N ASN A 25 1.75 8.85 -5.10
CA ASN A 25 1.61 8.52 -6.51
C ASN A 25 2.94 7.96 -7.02
N ILE A 26 2.93 6.70 -7.45
CA ILE A 26 4.10 6.00 -8.00
C ILE A 26 3.93 5.97 -9.51
N GLU A 27 4.90 6.50 -10.25
CA GLU A 27 4.85 6.48 -11.69
C GLU A 27 5.08 5.08 -12.27
N LYS A 28 4.61 4.88 -13.49
CA LYS A 28 4.61 3.60 -14.19
C LYS A 28 5.99 2.97 -14.31
N THR A 29 7.04 3.79 -14.45
CA THR A 29 8.41 3.32 -14.73
C THR A 29 9.24 3.06 -13.48
N VAL A 30 8.74 3.38 -12.30
CA VAL A 30 9.46 3.14 -11.04
C VAL A 30 9.66 1.64 -10.83
N THR A 31 10.89 1.22 -10.54
CA THR A 31 11.23 -0.19 -10.36
C THR A 31 11.36 -0.60 -8.90
N ASP A 32 11.69 0.33 -8.01
CA ASP A 32 11.74 0.07 -6.58
C ASP A 32 11.38 1.33 -5.80
N LEU A 33 11.13 1.17 -4.50
CA LEU A 33 10.68 2.25 -3.63
C LEU A 33 11.74 2.70 -2.61
N SER A 34 13.02 2.34 -2.84
CA SER A 34 14.10 2.62 -1.90
C SER A 34 14.37 4.12 -1.69
N TYR A 35 13.94 4.98 -2.62
CA TYR A 35 14.10 6.43 -2.49
C TYR A 35 13.01 7.07 -1.61
N LEU A 36 12.02 6.31 -1.19
CA LEU A 36 11.02 6.75 -0.22
C LEU A 36 11.35 6.12 1.13
N ASN A 37 11.34 6.92 2.18
CA ASN A 37 11.67 6.42 3.50
C ASN A 37 10.59 6.78 4.50
N PHE A 38 9.75 5.80 4.78
CA PHE A 38 8.72 5.85 5.83
C PHE A 38 8.93 4.70 6.82
N LYS A 39 10.18 4.38 7.11
CA LYS A 39 10.52 3.17 7.87
C LYS A 39 9.98 3.13 9.29
N SER A 40 9.63 4.28 9.86
CA SER A 40 9.11 4.36 11.23
C SER A 40 7.61 4.59 11.29
N LEU A 41 6.94 4.74 10.14
CA LEU A 41 5.51 5.06 10.10
C LEU A 41 4.68 3.90 10.59
N GLU A 42 3.90 4.11 11.65
CA GLU A 42 3.08 3.09 12.29
C GLU A 42 1.59 3.31 12.08
N SER A 43 1.15 4.55 11.88
CA SER A 43 -0.27 4.89 11.82
C SER A 43 -0.55 5.96 10.78
N VAL A 44 -1.56 5.71 9.94
CA VAL A 44 -2.04 6.67 8.94
C VAL A 44 -3.55 6.66 8.97
N GLU A 45 -4.18 7.82 9.12
CA GLU A 45 -5.64 7.91 9.10
C GLU A 45 -6.20 7.45 7.77
N PHE A 46 -5.73 8.01 6.66
CA PHE A 46 -6.12 7.60 5.32
C PHE A 46 -4.86 7.44 4.46
N LEU A 47 -4.55 6.19 4.10
CA LEU A 47 -3.47 5.90 3.17
C LEU A 47 -4.06 5.73 1.77
N GLU A 48 -3.61 6.56 0.84
CA GLU A 48 -4.04 6.48 -0.56
C GLU A 48 -2.82 6.35 -1.46
N MET A 49 -2.78 5.27 -2.25
CA MET A 49 -1.68 4.99 -3.17
C MET A 49 -2.20 4.75 -4.58
N TYR A 50 -1.55 5.38 -5.54
CA TYR A 50 -1.89 5.28 -6.95
C TYR A 50 -0.65 4.86 -7.74
N GLY A 51 -0.74 3.74 -8.46
CA GLY A 51 0.41 3.10 -9.08
C GLY A 51 0.62 3.39 -10.56
N SER A 52 -0.29 4.11 -11.21
CA SER A 52 -0.17 4.49 -12.63
C SER A 52 0.08 3.30 -13.56
N ARG A 53 -0.48 2.14 -13.27
CA ARG A 53 -0.29 0.85 -13.98
C ARG A 53 1.15 0.33 -13.91
N ASN A 54 1.84 0.63 -12.82
CA ASN A 54 3.18 0.11 -12.56
C ASN A 54 3.16 -1.42 -12.53
N THR A 55 4.11 -2.05 -13.25
CA THR A 55 4.22 -3.51 -13.33
C THR A 55 5.42 -4.07 -12.57
N ASN A 56 6.13 -3.23 -11.81
CA ASN A 56 7.38 -3.61 -11.15
C ASN A 56 7.23 -3.81 -9.64
N ILE A 57 6.27 -3.12 -9.03
CA ILE A 57 6.10 -3.16 -7.58
C ILE A 57 5.21 -4.34 -7.21
N THR A 58 5.76 -5.29 -6.48
CA THR A 58 5.07 -6.53 -6.09
C THR A 58 4.66 -6.57 -4.62
N SER A 59 5.23 -5.69 -3.80
CA SER A 59 4.91 -5.57 -2.37
C SER A 59 5.17 -4.15 -1.91
N LEU A 60 4.43 -3.70 -0.89
CA LEU A 60 4.63 -2.39 -0.26
C LEU A 60 5.33 -2.51 1.11
N GLU A 61 5.76 -3.71 1.47
CA GLU A 61 6.35 -3.96 2.77
C GLU A 61 7.64 -3.18 3.00
N ASP A 62 8.47 -3.04 1.97
CA ASP A 62 9.72 -2.27 2.07
C ASP A 62 9.48 -0.78 2.27
N LEU A 63 8.36 -0.27 1.76
CA LEU A 63 7.99 1.14 1.91
C LEU A 63 7.45 1.44 3.30
N LEU A 64 6.64 0.53 3.84
CA LEU A 64 5.88 0.74 5.07
C LEU A 64 6.08 -0.41 6.06
N PRO A 65 7.34 -0.72 6.43
CA PRO A 65 7.62 -1.97 7.17
C PRO A 65 7.03 -2.02 8.58
N LYS A 66 6.66 -0.88 9.15
CA LYS A 66 6.12 -0.81 10.51
C LYS A 66 4.68 -0.35 10.58
N LEU A 67 4.00 -0.22 9.46
CA LEU A 67 2.60 0.22 9.46
C LEU A 67 1.73 -0.80 10.20
N LYS A 68 0.98 -0.32 11.21
CA LYS A 68 0.16 -1.16 12.09
C LYS A 68 -1.32 -0.82 12.06
N SER A 69 -1.65 0.44 11.76
CA SER A 69 -3.04 0.88 11.81
C SER A 69 -3.35 1.91 10.75
N SER A 70 -4.58 1.85 10.24
CA SER A 70 -5.14 2.86 9.37
C SER A 70 -6.65 2.73 9.40
N ASN A 71 -7.35 3.85 9.36
CA ASN A 71 -8.81 3.84 9.31
C ASN A 71 -9.33 3.70 7.89
N ARG A 72 -8.52 3.98 6.89
CA ARG A 72 -8.93 3.85 5.49
C ARG A 72 -7.73 3.58 4.60
N ILE A 73 -7.88 2.61 3.70
CA ILE A 73 -6.87 2.22 2.71
C ILE A 73 -7.49 2.33 1.32
N SER A 74 -6.79 3.00 0.40
CA SER A 74 -7.14 3.03 -1.02
C SER A 74 -5.88 2.77 -1.84
N ILE A 75 -5.85 1.68 -2.60
CA ILE A 75 -4.70 1.30 -3.42
C ILE A 75 -5.21 0.94 -4.81
N ARG A 76 -4.68 1.60 -5.84
CA ARG A 76 -5.13 1.39 -7.21
C ARG A 76 -3.97 1.36 -8.20
N LEU A 77 -4.14 0.54 -9.24
CA LEU A 77 -3.28 0.54 -10.43
C LEU A 77 -1.82 0.13 -10.17
N PHE A 78 -1.62 -0.77 -9.22
CA PHE A 78 -0.38 -1.52 -9.07
C PHE A 78 -0.60 -2.91 -9.65
N THR A 79 -0.40 -3.06 -10.96
CA THR A 79 -0.85 -4.25 -11.69
C THR A 79 -0.02 -5.51 -11.42
N ALA A 80 1.13 -5.37 -10.76
CA ALA A 80 1.93 -6.51 -10.30
C ALA A 80 1.86 -6.73 -8.78
N LEU A 81 1.07 -5.92 -8.08
CA LEU A 81 0.95 -6.03 -6.62
C LEU A 81 -0.10 -7.09 -6.27
N TYR A 82 0.38 -8.20 -5.73
CA TYR A 82 -0.44 -9.31 -5.25
C TYR A 82 -0.32 -9.50 -3.75
N ASP A 83 0.79 -9.07 -3.16
CA ASP A 83 1.08 -9.27 -1.74
C ASP A 83 0.57 -8.10 -0.92
N PHE A 84 -0.56 -8.30 -0.25
CA PHE A 84 -1.17 -7.35 0.67
C PHE A 84 -1.00 -7.77 2.13
N SER A 85 -0.05 -8.67 2.42
CA SER A 85 0.14 -9.21 3.77
C SER A 85 0.43 -8.13 4.81
N LEU A 86 1.11 -7.05 4.40
CA LEU A 86 1.34 -5.87 5.24
C LEU A 86 0.04 -5.35 5.87
N PHE A 87 -1.06 -5.42 5.12
CA PHE A 87 -2.35 -4.84 5.51
C PHE A 87 -3.30 -5.84 6.16
N LYS A 88 -2.87 -7.09 6.39
CA LYS A 88 -3.77 -8.14 6.89
C LYS A 88 -4.40 -7.76 8.24
N ASP A 89 -3.59 -7.40 9.21
CA ASP A 89 -4.09 -7.04 10.54
C ASP A 89 -4.91 -5.75 10.50
N ILE A 90 -4.52 -4.81 9.63
CA ILE A 90 -5.25 -3.55 9.44
C ILE A 90 -6.65 -3.85 8.89
N ALA A 91 -6.75 -4.69 7.87
CA ALA A 91 -8.03 -5.06 7.27
C ALA A 91 -8.89 -5.85 8.25
N ASP A 92 -8.29 -6.75 9.02
CA ASP A 92 -9.03 -7.54 10.02
C ASP A 92 -9.68 -6.65 11.09
N ALA A 93 -9.10 -5.48 11.37
CA ALA A 93 -9.66 -4.51 12.32
C ALA A 93 -10.74 -3.61 11.71
N MET A 94 -10.88 -3.58 10.39
CA MET A 94 -11.90 -2.77 9.72
C MET A 94 -13.27 -3.41 9.84
N THR A 95 -14.31 -2.57 9.96
CA THR A 95 -15.69 -3.02 10.16
C THR A 95 -16.62 -2.66 9.01
N GLU A 96 -16.19 -1.78 8.10
CA GLU A 96 -17.02 -1.28 7.01
C GLU A 96 -16.29 -1.40 5.68
N ASP A 97 -17.00 -1.84 4.64
CA ASP A 97 -16.41 -2.01 3.30
C ASP A 97 -15.82 -0.71 2.74
N ALA A 98 -16.40 0.43 3.09
CA ALA A 98 -15.91 1.72 2.61
C ALA A 98 -14.50 2.09 3.13
N GLN A 99 -14.02 1.39 4.16
CA GLN A 99 -12.68 1.62 4.69
C GLN A 99 -11.58 0.99 3.82
N TRP A 100 -11.94 0.06 2.96
CA TRP A 100 -11.00 -0.69 2.13
C TRP A 100 -11.36 -0.59 0.66
N TYR A 101 -10.48 0.02 -0.13
CA TYR A 101 -10.69 0.18 -1.57
C TYR A 101 -9.42 -0.24 -2.32
N VAL A 102 -9.41 -1.41 -2.92
CA VAL A 102 -8.28 -1.91 -3.72
C VAL A 102 -8.82 -2.35 -5.08
N ARG A 103 -8.35 -1.68 -6.14
CA ARG A 103 -8.83 -1.87 -7.50
C ARG A 103 -7.68 -1.89 -8.49
N THR A 104 -7.82 -2.70 -9.53
CA THR A 104 -6.90 -2.77 -10.67
C THR A 104 -5.46 -3.01 -10.20
N CYS A 105 -5.32 -3.87 -9.21
CA CYS A 105 -4.03 -4.41 -8.77
C CYS A 105 -3.81 -5.79 -9.39
N GLY A 106 -2.78 -6.52 -9.00
CA GLY A 106 -2.48 -7.84 -9.56
C GLY A 106 -3.69 -8.77 -9.63
N PRO A 107 -4.40 -9.00 -8.50
CA PRO A 107 -5.63 -9.82 -8.51
C PRO A 107 -6.84 -9.14 -9.15
N GLY A 108 -6.74 -7.87 -9.55
CA GLY A 108 -7.84 -7.02 -9.96
C GLY A 108 -8.39 -6.26 -8.77
N THR A 109 -9.58 -6.63 -8.31
CA THR A 109 -10.19 -6.10 -7.09
C THR A 109 -9.87 -7.02 -5.92
N VAL A 110 -9.48 -6.43 -4.79
CA VAL A 110 -9.39 -7.16 -3.52
C VAL A 110 -10.38 -6.51 -2.56
N THR A 111 -11.39 -7.26 -2.14
CA THR A 111 -12.42 -6.76 -1.21
C THR A 111 -11.95 -6.89 0.24
N LEU A 112 -12.59 -6.14 1.14
CA LEU A 112 -12.34 -6.29 2.57
C LEU A 112 -12.62 -7.71 3.03
N GLN A 113 -13.71 -8.32 2.54
CA GLN A 113 -14.04 -9.69 2.89
C GLN A 113 -12.97 -10.67 2.43
N GLN A 114 -12.43 -10.50 1.22
CA GLN A 114 -11.33 -11.35 0.73
C GLN A 114 -10.10 -11.23 1.63
N MET A 115 -9.78 -10.02 2.08
CA MET A 115 -8.68 -9.82 3.02
C MET A 115 -8.93 -10.55 4.34
N LYS A 116 -10.13 -10.44 4.89
CA LYS A 116 -10.49 -11.09 6.15
C LYS A 116 -10.47 -12.61 6.06
N GLU A 117 -10.90 -13.16 4.94
CA GLU A 117 -10.93 -14.61 4.72
C GLU A 117 -9.55 -15.19 4.38
N SER A 118 -8.66 -14.38 3.82
CA SER A 118 -7.30 -14.83 3.50
C SER A 118 -6.50 -15.08 4.78
N ALA A 119 -5.75 -16.18 4.81
CA ALA A 119 -4.89 -16.48 5.96
C ALA A 119 -3.75 -15.47 6.12
N THR A 120 -3.22 -14.97 5.01
CA THR A 120 -2.00 -14.14 5.03
C THR A 120 -2.17 -12.77 4.39
N GLY A 121 -3.18 -12.55 3.56
CA GLY A 121 -3.32 -11.34 2.75
C GLY A 121 -2.44 -11.33 1.51
N ASP A 122 -1.75 -12.43 1.22
CA ASP A 122 -0.91 -12.56 0.03
C ASP A 122 -1.68 -13.34 -1.04
N PHE A 123 -1.99 -12.68 -2.16
CA PHE A 123 -2.73 -13.25 -3.27
C PHE A 123 -1.83 -13.63 -4.45
N THR A 124 -0.52 -13.73 -4.22
CA THR A 124 0.43 -14.13 -5.25
C THR A 124 0.06 -15.52 -5.77
N PRO A 125 -0.11 -15.70 -7.10
CA PRO A 125 -0.47 -17.01 -7.63
C PRO A 125 0.60 -18.07 -7.34
N ALA A 126 0.15 -19.26 -6.98
CA ALA A 126 1.05 -20.41 -6.85
C ALA A 126 1.44 -20.90 -8.26
N ASN A 127 2.70 -21.23 -8.46
CA ASN A 127 3.18 -21.79 -9.72
C ASN A 127 3.14 -23.30 -9.71
#